data_15f090900f304bfa789c82f21c37253b
#
_entry.id   15f090900f304bfa789c82f21c37253b
#
_cell.length_a   1.000
_cell.length_b   1.000
_cell.length_c   1.000
_cell.angle_alpha   90.00
_cell.angle_beta   90.00
_cell.angle_gamma   90.00
#
_symmetry.space_group_name_H-M   'P 1'
#
loop_
_entity.id
_entity.type
_entity.pdbx_description
1 polymer ?
#
loop_
_entity_poly.entity_id
_entity_poly.type
_entity_poly.pdbx_seq_one_letter_code
_entity_poly.pdbx_strand_id
1 'polypeptide(L)'
;MKALIIERNGEPSEVVQLRDLPEPTPGPAEVRVKMLLAPVHPSDLHVIRGRFARQRQPELPASPGSEGVGIIDAVGSDVPRTRVGERVVLLDVPGTWREQVISPADRAIPVPAAISDEDAAQALINPMTAWAMTMCEHQLGRGDWLVQSAAGSTVGRLVLQIAKAQGFRTINLVRRDEQVAEIQTLGGDVVLCTADETWPEQLKTATGDSGIVNAIDCVAGRTGATLARQLAPNGCLLVYGALSSHRQTDPAAFEMPIFAPALVYSAAEVRGWLIFSWLARKGASEGSETLRSLLDRMAEGTLKPPAARRYHLDRVLEAFTAAESAAHDAKPLLAFAQR
;
A
#
# COMPACT_ATOMS: atom_id res chain seq x y z
N MET A 1 -27.93 -6.17 -0.01
CA MET A 1 -26.56 -6.38 -0.47
C MET A 1 -25.74 -7.14 0.57
N LYS A 2 -24.77 -7.95 0.16
CA LYS A 2 -23.84 -8.63 1.07
C LYS A 2 -22.68 -7.72 1.46
N ALA A 3 -22.25 -7.80 2.73
CA ALA A 3 -21.11 -7.05 3.26
C ALA A 3 -20.38 -7.89 4.32
N LEU A 4 -19.05 -7.75 4.37
CA LEU A 4 -18.26 -8.22 5.50
C LEU A 4 -18.30 -7.14 6.58
N ILE A 5 -18.67 -7.52 7.80
CA ILE A 5 -18.86 -6.59 8.93
C ILE A 5 -18.06 -7.06 10.13
N ILE A 6 -17.48 -6.11 10.86
CA ILE A 6 -16.91 -6.30 12.20
C ILE A 6 -17.74 -5.50 13.21
N GLU A 7 -18.10 -6.14 14.32
CA GLU A 7 -18.82 -5.50 15.44
C GLU A 7 -17.87 -5.21 16.62
N ARG A 8 -16.70 -5.82 16.63
CA ARG A 8 -15.64 -5.64 17.61
C ARG A 8 -14.28 -5.90 16.98
N ASN A 9 -13.22 -5.41 17.59
CA ASN A 9 -11.86 -5.81 17.22
C ASN A 9 -11.55 -7.24 17.70
N GLY A 10 -10.66 -7.92 16.98
CA GLY A 10 -10.23 -9.29 17.29
C GLY A 10 -9.59 -9.98 16.09
N GLU A 11 -9.38 -11.30 16.22
CA GLU A 11 -8.83 -12.07 15.09
C GLU A 11 -9.82 -12.08 13.91
N PRO A 12 -9.36 -11.76 12.68
CA PRO A 12 -10.23 -11.63 11.52
C PRO A 12 -11.13 -12.85 11.29
N SER A 13 -10.62 -14.06 11.52
CA SER A 13 -11.39 -15.30 11.39
C SER A 13 -12.54 -15.45 12.39
N GLU A 14 -12.51 -14.70 13.49
CA GLU A 14 -13.52 -14.78 14.55
C GLU A 14 -14.52 -13.62 14.50
N VAL A 15 -14.07 -12.43 14.04
CA VAL A 15 -14.88 -11.21 14.16
C VAL A 15 -15.48 -10.72 12.85
N VAL A 16 -14.93 -11.17 11.70
CA VAL A 16 -15.49 -10.80 10.38
C VAL A 16 -16.67 -11.70 10.05
N GLN A 17 -17.83 -11.10 9.80
CA GLN A 17 -19.07 -11.79 9.51
C GLN A 17 -19.65 -11.32 8.18
N LEU A 18 -20.13 -12.26 7.38
CA LEU A 18 -20.93 -11.93 6.20
C LEU A 18 -22.37 -11.61 6.61
N ARG A 19 -22.84 -10.43 6.25
CA ARG A 19 -24.18 -9.92 6.61
C ARG A 19 -24.93 -9.48 5.35
N ASP A 20 -26.24 -9.59 5.40
CA ASP A 20 -27.14 -8.95 4.45
C ASP A 20 -27.58 -7.59 4.99
N LEU A 21 -27.30 -6.53 4.23
CA LEU A 21 -27.64 -5.15 4.56
C LEU A 21 -28.59 -4.55 3.51
N PRO A 22 -29.38 -3.52 3.86
CA PRO A 22 -30.11 -2.74 2.86
C PRO A 22 -29.16 -2.16 1.80
N GLU A 23 -29.66 -1.97 0.59
CA GLU A 23 -28.92 -1.26 -0.44
C GLU A 23 -28.81 0.23 -0.08
N PRO A 24 -27.61 0.83 -0.10
CA PRO A 24 -27.47 2.25 0.21
C PRO A 24 -27.93 3.11 -0.97
N THR A 25 -28.46 4.30 -0.67
CA THR A 25 -28.87 5.28 -1.67
C THR A 25 -27.87 6.44 -1.68
N PRO A 26 -27.33 6.85 -2.85
CA PRO A 26 -26.38 7.96 -2.91
C PRO A 26 -27.06 9.29 -2.60
N GLY A 27 -26.38 10.14 -1.82
CA GLY A 27 -26.75 11.54 -1.61
C GLY A 27 -26.52 12.39 -2.87
N PRO A 28 -26.89 13.69 -2.85
CA PRO A 28 -26.88 14.54 -4.05
C PRO A 28 -25.57 14.54 -4.84
N ALA A 29 -24.41 14.69 -4.17
CA ALA A 29 -23.09 14.74 -4.80
C ALA A 29 -22.35 13.39 -4.78
N GLU A 30 -23.06 12.28 -4.56
CA GLU A 30 -22.48 10.95 -4.41
C GLU A 30 -22.82 10.02 -5.56
N VAL A 31 -22.04 8.97 -5.66
CA VAL A 31 -22.31 7.82 -6.52
C VAL A 31 -22.41 6.54 -5.69
N ARG A 32 -23.21 5.60 -6.14
CA ARG A 32 -23.18 4.23 -5.64
C ARG A 32 -22.36 3.38 -6.61
N VAL A 33 -21.38 2.68 -6.08
CA VAL A 33 -20.49 1.81 -6.85
C VAL A 33 -20.75 0.37 -6.49
N LYS A 34 -21.17 -0.43 -7.48
CA LYS A 34 -21.26 -1.88 -7.39
C LYS A 34 -19.84 -2.44 -7.52
N MET A 35 -19.29 -2.96 -6.42
CA MET A 35 -17.94 -3.45 -6.35
C MET A 35 -17.76 -4.72 -7.19
N LEU A 36 -16.64 -4.80 -7.90
CA LEU A 36 -16.20 -5.98 -8.64
C LEU A 36 -15.15 -6.73 -7.82
N LEU A 37 -14.07 -6.03 -7.44
CA LEU A 37 -12.93 -6.59 -6.71
C LEU A 37 -12.43 -5.60 -5.66
N ALA A 38 -12.02 -6.12 -4.50
CA ALA A 38 -11.31 -5.36 -3.46
C ALA A 38 -10.15 -6.20 -2.88
N PRO A 39 -8.93 -5.65 -2.75
CA PRO A 39 -7.81 -6.37 -2.17
C PRO A 39 -7.97 -6.62 -0.67
N VAL A 40 -7.25 -7.64 -0.20
CA VAL A 40 -6.97 -7.84 1.22
C VAL A 40 -5.52 -7.48 1.48
N HIS A 41 -5.31 -6.41 2.24
CA HIS A 41 -3.98 -6.01 2.69
C HIS A 41 -3.70 -6.53 4.11
N PRO A 42 -2.44 -6.82 4.47
CA PRO A 42 -2.08 -7.07 5.87
C PRO A 42 -2.53 -5.92 6.80
N SER A 43 -2.51 -4.68 6.31
CA SER A 43 -2.98 -3.51 7.05
C SER A 43 -4.48 -3.56 7.38
N ASP A 44 -5.32 -4.09 6.50
CA ASP A 44 -6.75 -4.25 6.79
C ASP A 44 -6.95 -5.22 7.98
N LEU A 45 -6.17 -6.32 8.00
CA LEU A 45 -6.21 -7.28 9.09
C LEU A 45 -5.71 -6.69 10.42
N HIS A 46 -4.74 -5.77 10.37
CA HIS A 46 -4.30 -5.03 11.56
C HIS A 46 -5.37 -4.06 12.08
N VAL A 47 -6.11 -3.39 11.20
CA VAL A 47 -7.27 -2.56 11.60
C VAL A 47 -8.33 -3.42 12.28
N ILE A 48 -8.68 -4.58 11.70
CA ILE A 48 -9.63 -5.52 12.30
C ILE A 48 -9.17 -5.98 13.69
N ARG A 49 -7.88 -6.24 13.88
CA ARG A 49 -7.29 -6.60 15.18
C ARG A 49 -7.22 -5.44 16.19
N GLY A 50 -7.51 -4.21 15.77
CA GLY A 50 -7.39 -3.03 16.64
C GLY A 50 -5.94 -2.61 16.94
N ARG A 51 -4.98 -2.99 16.10
CA ARG A 51 -3.53 -2.78 16.33
C ARG A 51 -3.03 -1.40 15.97
N PHE A 52 -3.79 -0.59 15.22
CA PHE A 52 -3.37 0.75 14.83
C PHE A 52 -3.86 1.82 15.79
N ALA A 53 -3.21 2.99 15.70
CA ALA A 53 -3.61 4.17 16.44
C ALA A 53 -5.08 4.53 16.18
N ARG A 54 -5.71 5.18 17.16
CA ARG A 54 -7.14 5.54 17.15
C ARG A 54 -7.61 6.23 15.86
N GLN A 55 -6.72 6.99 15.21
CA GLN A 55 -7.03 7.72 13.97
C GLN A 55 -7.43 6.82 12.78
N ARG A 56 -7.13 5.53 12.84
CA ARG A 56 -7.42 4.57 11.76
C ARG A 56 -8.44 3.50 12.14
N GLN A 57 -8.94 3.53 13.37
CA GLN A 57 -9.98 2.62 13.78
C GLN A 57 -11.34 3.14 13.32
N PRO A 58 -12.12 2.36 12.55
CA PRO A 58 -13.49 2.74 12.21
C PRO A 58 -14.39 2.71 13.44
N GLU A 59 -15.43 3.53 13.42
CA GLU A 59 -16.55 3.35 14.35
C GLU A 59 -17.25 2.03 14.05
N LEU A 60 -17.46 1.22 15.09
CA LEU A 60 -18.07 -0.09 14.97
C LEU A 60 -19.61 -0.02 15.18
N PRO A 61 -20.40 -0.80 14.44
CA PRO A 61 -20.01 -1.81 13.45
C PRO A 61 -19.54 -1.20 12.12
N ALA A 62 -18.55 -1.82 11.47
CA ALA A 62 -17.97 -1.31 10.24
C ALA A 62 -17.68 -2.41 9.20
N SER A 63 -17.67 -2.03 7.94
CA SER A 63 -17.13 -2.87 6.87
C SER A 63 -15.64 -2.55 6.69
N PRO A 64 -14.74 -3.54 6.65
CA PRO A 64 -13.33 -3.32 6.32
C PRO A 64 -13.10 -2.99 4.84
N GLY A 65 -11.82 -2.84 4.48
CA GLY A 65 -11.35 -2.57 3.12
C GLY A 65 -11.13 -1.10 2.84
N SER A 66 -10.11 -0.81 2.04
CA SER A 66 -9.59 0.55 1.85
C SER A 66 -9.42 0.94 0.38
N GLU A 67 -9.54 0.01 -0.57
CA GLU A 67 -9.51 0.25 -2.01
C GLU A 67 -10.29 -0.81 -2.78
N GLY A 68 -10.51 -0.57 -4.06
CA GLY A 68 -11.16 -1.53 -4.94
C GLY A 68 -11.64 -0.90 -6.24
N VAL A 69 -12.11 -1.75 -7.16
CA VAL A 69 -12.70 -1.38 -8.44
C VAL A 69 -14.16 -1.80 -8.49
N GLY A 70 -15.00 -1.00 -9.12
CA GLY A 70 -16.41 -1.28 -9.32
C GLY A 70 -17.00 -0.50 -10.48
N ILE A 71 -18.31 -0.61 -10.63
CA ILE A 71 -19.09 0.07 -11.67
C ILE A 71 -20.10 0.97 -10.97
N ILE A 72 -20.21 2.22 -11.38
CA ILE A 72 -21.25 3.14 -10.90
C ILE A 72 -22.60 2.60 -11.36
N ASP A 73 -23.50 2.26 -10.44
CA ASP A 73 -24.85 1.75 -10.74
C ASP A 73 -25.96 2.75 -10.38
N ALA A 74 -25.65 3.76 -9.56
CA ALA A 74 -26.57 4.85 -9.25
C ALA A 74 -25.81 6.15 -8.96
N VAL A 75 -26.45 7.29 -9.22
CA VAL A 75 -25.89 8.63 -8.98
C VAL A 75 -26.91 9.52 -8.27
N GLY A 76 -26.40 10.44 -7.44
CA GLY A 76 -27.21 11.49 -6.80
C GLY A 76 -27.65 12.57 -7.78
N SER A 77 -28.50 13.50 -7.31
CA SER A 77 -29.13 14.53 -8.15
C SER A 77 -28.15 15.48 -8.83
N ASP A 78 -27.00 15.73 -8.19
CA ASP A 78 -26.01 16.71 -8.65
C ASP A 78 -24.90 16.06 -9.53
N VAL A 79 -24.99 14.74 -9.73
CA VAL A 79 -24.04 13.97 -10.53
C VAL A 79 -24.66 13.63 -11.89
N PRO A 80 -23.94 13.87 -13.01
CA PRO A 80 -24.43 13.53 -14.34
C PRO A 80 -24.79 12.03 -14.47
N ARG A 81 -26.00 11.74 -14.97
CA ARG A 81 -26.46 10.35 -15.19
C ARG A 81 -25.60 9.56 -16.18
N THR A 82 -24.86 10.25 -17.02
CA THR A 82 -23.89 9.65 -17.97
C THR A 82 -22.78 8.87 -17.27
N ARG A 83 -22.54 9.12 -15.98
CA ARG A 83 -21.56 8.36 -15.18
C ARG A 83 -22.04 6.95 -14.81
N VAL A 84 -23.33 6.63 -14.92
CA VAL A 84 -23.82 5.26 -14.69
C VAL A 84 -23.25 4.33 -15.75
N GLY A 85 -22.65 3.23 -15.31
CA GLY A 85 -21.90 2.29 -16.15
C GLY A 85 -20.39 2.57 -16.21
N GLU A 86 -19.91 3.70 -15.69
CA GLU A 86 -18.47 3.95 -15.60
C GLU A 86 -17.80 2.95 -14.66
N ARG A 87 -16.68 2.37 -15.11
CA ARG A 87 -15.79 1.57 -14.28
C ARG A 87 -14.83 2.49 -13.54
N VAL A 88 -14.81 2.39 -12.21
CA VAL A 88 -14.09 3.32 -11.34
C VAL A 88 -13.29 2.61 -10.26
N VAL A 89 -12.18 3.23 -9.84
CA VAL A 89 -11.49 2.94 -8.57
C VAL A 89 -11.83 4.02 -7.55
N LEU A 90 -11.80 3.64 -6.27
CA LEU A 90 -12.24 4.49 -5.16
C LEU A 90 -11.03 5.13 -4.48
N LEU A 91 -10.96 6.47 -4.46
CA LEU A 91 -9.90 7.24 -3.83
C LEU A 91 -10.24 7.52 -2.36
N ASP A 92 -9.55 6.88 -1.42
CA ASP A 92 -9.70 7.10 0.03
C ASP A 92 -11.17 6.94 0.50
N VAL A 93 -11.82 5.87 0.05
CA VAL A 93 -13.18 5.49 0.47
C VAL A 93 -13.09 4.21 1.29
N PRO A 94 -13.39 4.26 2.60
CA PRO A 94 -13.33 3.09 3.47
C PRO A 94 -14.52 2.16 3.26
N GLY A 95 -14.37 0.91 3.71
CA GLY A 95 -15.47 -0.05 3.74
C GLY A 95 -15.74 -0.72 2.40
N THR A 96 -14.72 -1.00 1.62
CA THR A 96 -14.88 -1.57 0.27
C THR A 96 -15.18 -3.07 0.25
N TRP A 97 -15.21 -3.78 1.40
CA TRP A 97 -15.52 -5.21 1.45
C TRP A 97 -17.03 -5.48 1.51
N ARG A 98 -17.79 -4.86 0.59
CA ARG A 98 -19.23 -5.02 0.41
C ARG A 98 -19.62 -4.87 -1.06
N GLU A 99 -20.79 -5.40 -1.42
CA GLU A 99 -21.25 -5.38 -2.82
C GLU A 99 -21.50 -3.97 -3.38
N GLN A 100 -21.89 -3.01 -2.52
CA GLN A 100 -22.19 -1.64 -2.92
C GLN A 100 -21.60 -0.64 -1.93
N VAL A 101 -20.91 0.38 -2.45
CA VAL A 101 -20.24 1.43 -1.67
C VAL A 101 -20.77 2.79 -2.14
N ILE A 102 -21.05 3.68 -1.20
CA ILE A 102 -21.29 5.10 -1.51
C ILE A 102 -19.95 5.83 -1.48
N SER A 103 -19.74 6.66 -2.49
CA SER A 103 -18.53 7.48 -2.63
C SER A 103 -18.92 8.89 -3.07
N PRO A 104 -18.24 9.93 -2.56
CA PRO A 104 -18.24 11.23 -3.24
C PRO A 104 -17.91 11.05 -4.72
N ALA A 105 -18.60 11.75 -5.61
CA ALA A 105 -18.47 11.56 -7.05
C ALA A 105 -17.06 11.90 -7.58
N ASP A 106 -16.36 12.84 -6.94
CA ASP A 106 -15.00 13.25 -7.26
C ASP A 106 -13.92 12.23 -6.79
N ARG A 107 -14.30 11.29 -5.90
CA ARG A 107 -13.45 10.19 -5.45
C ARG A 107 -13.65 8.88 -6.22
N ALA A 108 -14.61 8.82 -7.11
CA ALA A 108 -14.81 7.71 -8.03
C ALA A 108 -14.06 8.01 -9.34
N ILE A 109 -12.84 7.49 -9.46
CA ILE A 109 -11.91 7.81 -10.54
C ILE A 109 -12.07 6.82 -11.69
N PRO A 110 -12.37 7.27 -12.93
CA PRO A 110 -12.54 6.40 -14.08
C PRO A 110 -11.28 5.59 -14.39
N VAL A 111 -11.48 4.31 -14.76
CA VAL A 111 -10.41 3.37 -15.09
C VAL A 111 -10.31 3.23 -16.61
N PRO A 112 -9.11 3.43 -17.22
CA PRO A 112 -8.87 3.15 -18.62
C PRO A 112 -9.26 1.72 -19.03
N ALA A 113 -9.85 1.55 -20.20
CA ALA A 113 -10.35 0.25 -20.67
C ALA A 113 -9.22 -0.82 -20.83
N ALA A 114 -7.98 -0.37 -21.04
CA ALA A 114 -6.82 -1.25 -21.20
C ALA A 114 -6.38 -1.94 -19.89
N ILE A 115 -6.83 -1.47 -18.72
CA ILE A 115 -6.45 -2.04 -17.43
C ILE A 115 -7.44 -3.14 -17.04
N SER A 116 -6.95 -4.30 -16.62
CA SER A 116 -7.80 -5.38 -16.07
C SER A 116 -8.46 -4.97 -14.76
N ASP A 117 -9.54 -5.67 -14.36
CA ASP A 117 -10.17 -5.42 -13.06
C ASP A 117 -9.23 -5.76 -11.90
N GLU A 118 -8.39 -6.81 -12.06
CA GLU A 118 -7.40 -7.19 -11.07
C GLU A 118 -6.35 -6.11 -10.85
N ASP A 119 -5.85 -5.50 -11.92
CA ASP A 119 -4.86 -4.43 -11.82
C ASP A 119 -5.51 -3.16 -11.27
N ALA A 120 -6.70 -2.81 -11.76
CA ALA A 120 -7.45 -1.64 -11.30
C ALA A 120 -7.78 -1.71 -9.79
N ALA A 121 -8.16 -2.90 -9.29
CA ALA A 121 -8.45 -3.10 -7.87
C ALA A 121 -7.27 -2.78 -6.96
N GLN A 122 -6.04 -2.84 -7.48
CA GLN A 122 -4.77 -2.62 -6.77
C GLN A 122 -4.14 -1.24 -7.05
N ALA A 123 -4.83 -0.34 -7.73
CA ALA A 123 -4.22 0.89 -8.27
C ALA A 123 -3.93 1.96 -7.20
N LEU A 124 -4.62 1.95 -6.06
CA LEU A 124 -4.51 3.02 -5.08
C LEU A 124 -3.36 2.80 -4.09
N ILE A 125 -3.47 1.82 -3.18
CA ILE A 125 -2.62 1.80 -1.99
C ILE A 125 -1.15 1.61 -2.33
N ASN A 126 -0.78 0.52 -3.00
CA ASN A 126 0.63 0.20 -3.20
C ASN A 126 1.29 1.06 -4.30
N PRO A 127 0.67 1.28 -5.49
CA PRO A 127 1.25 2.13 -6.51
C PRO A 127 1.40 3.59 -6.05
N MET A 128 0.38 4.13 -5.39
CA MET A 128 0.45 5.51 -4.90
C MET A 128 1.42 5.65 -3.73
N THR A 129 1.55 4.64 -2.85
CA THR A 129 2.58 4.61 -1.80
C THR A 129 3.98 4.66 -2.40
N ALA A 130 4.27 3.79 -3.39
CA ALA A 130 5.57 3.76 -4.05
C ALA A 130 5.87 5.11 -4.74
N TRP A 131 4.91 5.64 -5.50
CA TRP A 131 5.05 6.90 -6.22
C TRP A 131 5.22 8.10 -5.28
N ALA A 132 4.34 8.24 -4.29
CA ALA A 132 4.36 9.39 -3.40
C ALA A 132 5.65 9.45 -2.57
N MET A 133 6.14 8.33 -2.03
CA MET A 133 7.40 8.31 -1.28
C MET A 133 8.61 8.66 -2.16
N THR A 134 8.67 8.14 -3.39
CA THR A 134 9.83 8.34 -4.28
C THR A 134 9.78 9.68 -5.00
N MET A 135 8.63 10.02 -5.59
CA MET A 135 8.51 11.18 -6.50
C MET A 135 8.00 12.45 -5.83
N CYS A 136 7.20 12.33 -4.76
CA CYS A 136 6.64 13.52 -4.08
C CYS A 136 7.38 13.87 -2.79
N GLU A 137 7.77 12.90 -1.98
CA GLU A 137 8.45 13.14 -0.69
C GLU A 137 9.96 13.26 -0.88
N HIS A 138 10.61 12.25 -1.48
CA HIS A 138 12.05 12.29 -1.77
C HIS A 138 12.42 13.05 -3.04
N GLN A 139 11.47 13.28 -3.95
CA GLN A 139 11.65 14.02 -5.22
C GLN A 139 12.84 13.49 -6.04
N LEU A 140 12.94 12.16 -6.13
CA LEU A 140 14.08 11.50 -6.76
C LEU A 140 14.16 11.82 -8.26
N GLY A 141 15.35 12.22 -8.71
CA GLY A 141 15.69 12.46 -10.09
C GLY A 141 16.69 11.44 -10.65
N ARG A 142 17.06 11.64 -11.92
CA ARG A 142 18.03 10.77 -12.60
C ARG A 142 19.37 10.76 -11.86
N GLY A 143 19.84 9.55 -11.52
CA GLY A 143 21.12 9.32 -10.85
C GLY A 143 21.07 9.35 -9.32
N ASP A 144 19.98 9.82 -8.71
CA ASP A 144 19.78 9.75 -7.25
C ASP A 144 19.76 8.30 -6.76
N TRP A 145 20.07 8.10 -5.48
CA TRP A 145 20.01 6.80 -4.85
C TRP A 145 18.89 6.74 -3.80
N LEU A 146 18.18 5.61 -3.81
CA LEU A 146 17.23 5.24 -2.79
C LEU A 146 17.60 3.91 -2.15
N VAL A 147 17.65 3.87 -0.82
CA VAL A 147 17.72 2.61 -0.08
C VAL A 147 16.30 2.17 0.28
N GLN A 148 15.92 0.92 -0.03
CA GLN A 148 14.64 0.38 0.36
C GLN A 148 14.76 -0.95 1.10
N SER A 149 13.99 -1.12 2.18
CA SER A 149 13.83 -2.42 2.84
C SER A 149 12.72 -3.25 2.19
N ALA A 150 12.77 -4.56 2.36
CA ALA A 150 11.81 -5.52 1.81
C ALA A 150 11.52 -5.29 0.31
N ALA A 151 12.56 -5.16 -0.50
CA ALA A 151 12.47 -4.90 -1.93
C ALA A 151 11.63 -5.95 -2.69
N GLY A 152 11.49 -7.16 -2.17
CA GLY A 152 10.61 -8.21 -2.70
C GLY A 152 9.11 -8.00 -2.41
N SER A 153 8.73 -6.99 -1.62
CA SER A 153 7.32 -6.66 -1.36
C SER A 153 6.65 -6.02 -2.58
N THR A 154 5.31 -5.95 -2.57
CA THR A 154 4.56 -5.26 -3.64
C THR A 154 5.05 -3.82 -3.86
N VAL A 155 5.20 -3.03 -2.80
CA VAL A 155 5.70 -1.65 -2.89
C VAL A 155 7.14 -1.63 -3.41
N GLY A 156 8.02 -2.51 -2.88
CA GLY A 156 9.41 -2.56 -3.31
C GLY A 156 9.57 -2.87 -4.79
N ARG A 157 8.80 -3.80 -5.34
CA ARG A 157 8.80 -4.12 -6.78
C ARG A 157 8.26 -2.96 -7.64
N LEU A 158 7.25 -2.23 -7.15
CA LEU A 158 6.76 -1.02 -7.84
C LEU A 158 7.81 0.10 -7.82
N VAL A 159 8.55 0.26 -6.72
CA VAL A 159 9.69 1.20 -6.65
C VAL A 159 10.73 0.88 -7.70
N LEU A 160 11.07 -0.39 -7.93
CA LEU A 160 12.01 -0.77 -8.99
C LEU A 160 11.51 -0.38 -10.39
N GLN A 161 10.22 -0.55 -10.67
CA GLN A 161 9.63 -0.13 -11.95
C GLN A 161 9.67 1.40 -12.11
N ILE A 162 9.36 2.15 -11.03
CA ILE A 162 9.46 3.60 -11.02
C ILE A 162 10.91 4.04 -11.20
N ALA A 163 11.86 3.42 -10.49
CA ALA A 163 13.29 3.71 -10.61
C ALA A 163 13.77 3.56 -12.05
N LYS A 164 13.43 2.45 -12.70
CA LYS A 164 13.74 2.22 -14.10
C LYS A 164 13.16 3.30 -15.03
N ALA A 165 11.91 3.70 -14.80
CA ALA A 165 11.23 4.70 -15.63
C ALA A 165 11.77 6.13 -15.40
N GLN A 166 12.14 6.48 -14.17
CA GLN A 166 12.60 7.82 -13.79
C GLN A 166 14.13 7.96 -13.81
N GLY A 167 14.87 6.84 -13.79
CA GLY A 167 16.33 6.81 -13.89
C GLY A 167 17.07 7.04 -12.58
N PHE A 168 16.43 6.92 -11.42
CA PHE A 168 17.13 6.84 -10.14
C PHE A 168 17.59 5.40 -9.86
N ARG A 169 18.55 5.23 -8.94
CA ARG A 169 19.15 3.95 -8.59
C ARG A 169 18.66 3.45 -7.23
N THR A 170 18.78 2.14 -7.01
CA THR A 170 18.27 1.51 -5.79
C THR A 170 19.31 0.62 -5.09
N ILE A 171 19.36 0.71 -3.75
CA ILE A 171 19.95 -0.29 -2.88
C ILE A 171 18.80 -1.03 -2.20
N ASN A 172 18.75 -2.32 -2.39
CA ASN A 172 17.58 -3.15 -2.12
C ASN A 172 17.88 -4.15 -1.02
N LEU A 173 17.23 -4.05 0.14
CA LEU A 173 17.36 -5.03 1.20
C LEU A 173 16.29 -6.12 1.04
N VAL A 174 16.73 -7.37 1.03
CA VAL A 174 15.88 -8.56 1.01
C VAL A 174 16.19 -9.44 2.23
N ARG A 175 15.23 -10.27 2.62
CA ARG A 175 15.39 -11.12 3.81
C ARG A 175 16.01 -12.48 3.51
N ARG A 176 15.92 -12.97 2.27
CA ARG A 176 16.34 -14.32 1.87
C ARG A 176 17.23 -14.25 0.64
N ASP A 177 18.24 -15.11 0.59
CA ASP A 177 19.22 -15.14 -0.51
C ASP A 177 18.56 -15.42 -1.88
N GLU A 178 17.50 -16.24 -1.92
CA GLU A 178 16.80 -16.55 -3.16
C GLU A 178 16.17 -15.30 -3.80
N GLN A 179 15.89 -14.27 -3.01
CA GLN A 179 15.35 -13.00 -3.49
C GLN A 179 16.41 -12.11 -4.16
N VAL A 180 17.70 -12.34 -3.91
CA VAL A 180 18.79 -11.49 -4.45
C VAL A 180 18.77 -11.50 -5.97
N ALA A 181 18.85 -12.69 -6.58
CA ALA A 181 18.84 -12.84 -8.04
C ALA A 181 17.52 -12.33 -8.67
N GLU A 182 16.42 -12.54 -7.98
CA GLU A 182 15.11 -12.06 -8.45
C GLU A 182 15.06 -10.52 -8.52
N ILE A 183 15.47 -9.84 -7.46
CA ILE A 183 15.45 -8.36 -7.40
C ILE A 183 16.47 -7.75 -8.39
N GLN A 184 17.64 -8.38 -8.58
CA GLN A 184 18.58 -7.99 -9.63
C GLN A 184 17.94 -8.10 -11.03
N THR A 185 17.24 -9.19 -11.32
CA THR A 185 16.54 -9.40 -12.60
C THR A 185 15.44 -8.35 -12.83
N LEU A 186 14.79 -7.88 -11.76
CA LEU A 186 13.80 -6.80 -11.81
C LEU A 186 14.42 -5.39 -11.95
N GLY A 187 15.74 -5.29 -11.96
CA GLY A 187 16.46 -4.03 -12.19
C GLY A 187 16.95 -3.35 -10.91
N GLY A 188 17.06 -4.08 -9.80
CA GLY A 188 17.73 -3.58 -8.59
C GLY A 188 19.23 -3.42 -8.80
N ASP A 189 19.79 -2.22 -8.59
CA ASP A 189 21.20 -1.93 -8.87
C ASP A 189 22.14 -2.63 -7.86
N VAL A 190 21.83 -2.51 -6.57
CA VAL A 190 22.52 -3.22 -5.47
C VAL A 190 21.49 -3.99 -4.68
N VAL A 191 21.75 -5.26 -4.36
CA VAL A 191 20.85 -6.10 -3.56
C VAL A 191 21.63 -6.75 -2.43
N LEU A 192 21.18 -6.53 -1.19
CA LEU A 192 21.80 -7.02 0.03
C LEU A 192 20.83 -7.91 0.80
N CYS A 193 21.28 -9.08 1.25
CA CYS A 193 20.48 -9.99 2.06
C CYS A 193 20.66 -9.68 3.54
N THR A 194 19.56 -9.36 4.25
CA THR A 194 19.62 -9.05 5.70
C THR A 194 19.77 -10.29 6.59
N ALA A 195 19.76 -11.50 6.03
CA ALA A 195 20.15 -12.72 6.74
C ALA A 195 21.67 -12.85 6.89
N ASP A 196 22.46 -12.21 6.01
CA ASP A 196 23.90 -12.07 6.18
C ASP A 196 24.18 -11.01 7.25
N GLU A 197 24.83 -11.39 8.35
CA GLU A 197 25.10 -10.46 9.45
C GLU A 197 26.00 -9.28 9.07
N THR A 198 26.72 -9.38 7.95
CA THR A 198 27.60 -8.32 7.43
C THR A 198 26.90 -7.30 6.52
N TRP A 199 25.58 -7.44 6.31
CA TRP A 199 24.83 -6.53 5.46
C TRP A 199 24.93 -5.03 5.86
N PRO A 200 25.08 -4.64 7.15
CA PRO A 200 25.25 -3.23 7.51
C PRO A 200 26.56 -2.65 6.99
N GLU A 201 27.64 -3.43 6.99
CA GLU A 201 28.96 -3.06 6.44
C GLU A 201 28.92 -3.03 4.91
N GLN A 202 28.23 -3.99 4.29
CA GLN A 202 28.01 -4.00 2.84
C GLN A 202 27.20 -2.76 2.40
N LEU A 203 26.17 -2.39 3.17
CA LEU A 203 25.40 -1.18 2.93
C LEU A 203 26.26 0.08 3.02
N LYS A 204 27.10 0.19 4.06
CA LYS A 204 28.04 1.28 4.22
C LYS A 204 29.02 1.36 3.04
N THR A 205 29.50 0.22 2.55
CA THR A 205 30.34 0.16 1.36
C THR A 205 29.60 0.64 0.11
N ALA A 206 28.34 0.23 -0.07
CA ALA A 206 27.52 0.61 -1.22
C ALA A 206 27.13 2.09 -1.23
N THR A 207 26.95 2.72 -0.06
CA THR A 207 26.62 4.15 0.09
C THR A 207 27.86 5.03 0.15
N GLY A 208 29.03 4.44 0.36
CA GLY A 208 30.31 5.17 0.53
C GLY A 208 30.30 6.10 1.74
N ASP A 209 31.22 7.08 1.73
CA ASP A 209 31.39 8.06 2.82
C ASP A 209 30.19 9.02 2.94
N SER A 210 29.38 9.14 1.92
CA SER A 210 28.19 10.02 1.91
C SER A 210 27.06 9.54 2.81
N GLY A 211 26.98 8.22 3.04
CA GLY A 211 25.86 7.62 3.77
C GLY A 211 24.53 7.60 2.98
N ILE A 212 23.43 7.35 3.67
CA ILE A 212 22.09 7.21 3.07
C ILE A 212 21.42 8.58 3.03
N VAL A 213 21.18 9.13 1.83
CA VAL A 213 20.43 10.37 1.64
C VAL A 213 18.93 10.11 1.67
N ASN A 214 18.47 9.12 0.90
CA ASN A 214 17.04 8.81 0.76
C ASN A 214 16.80 7.33 1.11
N ALA A 215 15.88 7.07 2.03
CA ALA A 215 15.49 5.70 2.38
C ALA A 215 13.99 5.56 2.64
N ILE A 216 13.47 4.38 2.34
CA ILE A 216 12.11 3.95 2.70
C ILE A 216 12.17 2.60 3.40
N ASP A 217 11.42 2.46 4.47
CA ASP A 217 11.41 1.24 5.29
C ASP A 217 10.01 0.79 5.67
N CYS A 218 9.69 -0.47 5.37
CA CYS A 218 8.47 -1.12 5.85
C CYS A 218 8.73 -2.27 6.83
N VAL A 219 9.98 -2.49 7.20
CA VAL A 219 10.37 -3.58 8.12
C VAL A 219 10.41 -3.10 9.57
N ALA A 220 10.88 -1.88 9.80
CA ALA A 220 11.12 -1.30 11.13
C ALA A 220 12.08 -2.15 11.99
N GLY A 221 11.94 -2.11 13.31
CA GLY A 221 12.76 -2.88 14.23
C GLY A 221 14.26 -2.68 13.99
N ARG A 222 15.02 -3.77 14.01
CA ARG A 222 16.49 -3.74 13.84
C ARG A 222 16.92 -3.23 12.46
N THR A 223 16.18 -3.60 11.40
CA THR A 223 16.50 -3.14 10.03
C THR A 223 16.34 -1.63 9.90
N GLY A 224 15.20 -1.08 10.31
CA GLY A 224 14.98 0.36 10.29
C GLY A 224 15.95 1.13 11.19
N ALA A 225 16.28 0.59 12.36
CA ALA A 225 17.28 1.17 13.26
C ALA A 225 18.68 1.25 12.62
N THR A 226 19.07 0.22 11.86
CA THR A 226 20.36 0.20 11.13
C THR A 226 20.36 1.23 10.00
N LEU A 227 19.26 1.34 9.23
CA LEU A 227 19.12 2.38 8.20
C LEU A 227 19.22 3.78 8.81
N ALA A 228 18.48 4.04 9.89
CA ALA A 228 18.52 5.32 10.60
C ALA A 228 19.93 5.70 11.08
N ARG A 229 20.73 4.72 11.51
CA ARG A 229 22.12 4.93 11.96
C ARG A 229 23.08 5.33 10.85
N GLN A 230 22.79 4.94 9.61
CA GLN A 230 23.65 5.18 8.45
C GLN A 230 23.17 6.35 7.57
N LEU A 231 22.19 7.14 8.05
CA LEU A 231 21.75 8.33 7.33
C LEU A 231 22.87 9.34 7.16
N ALA A 232 22.95 9.88 5.97
CA ALA A 232 23.80 11.00 5.61
C ALA A 232 23.41 12.28 6.38
N PRO A 233 24.24 13.31 6.41
CA PRO A 233 23.80 14.64 6.81
C PRO A 233 22.58 15.08 6.00
N ASN A 234 21.51 15.51 6.71
CA ASN A 234 20.19 15.83 6.16
C ASN A 234 19.49 14.67 5.41
N GLY A 235 19.95 13.43 5.59
CA GLY A 235 19.29 12.25 5.02
C GLY A 235 17.93 11.99 5.66
N CYS A 236 17.03 11.37 4.91
CA CYS A 236 15.67 11.09 5.36
C CYS A 236 15.30 9.61 5.17
N LEU A 237 14.79 9.01 6.25
CA LEU A 237 14.18 7.68 6.26
C LEU A 237 12.67 7.80 6.45
N LEU A 238 11.88 7.39 5.46
CA LEU A 238 10.44 7.26 5.58
C LEU A 238 10.08 5.85 6.06
N VAL A 239 9.48 5.74 7.24
CA VAL A 239 9.00 4.48 7.81
C VAL A 239 7.52 4.35 7.52
N TYR A 240 7.14 3.38 6.66
CA TYR A 240 5.76 3.20 6.20
C TYR A 240 5.14 1.84 6.57
N GLY A 241 5.84 1.04 7.35
CA GLY A 241 5.37 -0.25 7.83
C GLY A 241 6.23 -0.82 8.96
N ALA A 242 5.81 -1.96 9.51
CA ALA A 242 6.49 -2.68 10.58
C ALA A 242 6.41 -4.20 10.37
N LEU A 243 6.87 -4.68 9.21
CA LEU A 243 6.79 -6.11 8.84
C LEU A 243 7.57 -7.04 9.76
N SER A 244 8.61 -6.53 10.46
CA SER A 244 9.36 -7.32 11.45
C SER A 244 8.48 -7.84 12.59
N SER A 245 7.41 -7.12 12.90
CA SER A 245 6.53 -7.39 14.04
C SER A 245 5.07 -7.65 13.67
N HIS A 246 4.72 -7.74 12.37
CA HIS A 246 3.31 -7.81 11.95
C HIS A 246 2.54 -9.03 12.52
N ARG A 247 3.23 -10.11 12.91
CA ARG A 247 2.66 -11.28 13.58
C ARG A 247 2.72 -11.22 15.10
N GLN A 248 3.39 -10.22 15.66
CA GLN A 248 3.55 -10.07 17.11
C GLN A 248 2.33 -9.38 17.72
N THR A 249 2.06 -9.69 18.98
CA THR A 249 1.01 -9.07 19.78
C THR A 249 1.57 -8.19 20.91
N ASP A 250 2.83 -8.43 21.29
CA ASP A 250 3.53 -7.63 22.29
C ASP A 250 3.88 -6.25 21.72
N PRO A 251 3.43 -5.13 22.32
CA PRO A 251 3.80 -3.78 21.91
C PRO A 251 5.31 -3.54 21.79
N ALA A 252 6.13 -4.14 22.66
CA ALA A 252 7.57 -3.99 22.62
C ALA A 252 8.20 -4.53 21.31
N ALA A 253 7.55 -5.50 20.66
CA ALA A 253 8.01 -6.02 19.37
C ALA A 253 7.88 -5.01 18.21
N PHE A 254 7.11 -3.92 18.40
CA PHE A 254 6.95 -2.86 17.42
C PHE A 254 7.95 -1.71 17.59
N GLU A 255 8.84 -1.79 18.56
CA GLU A 255 9.85 -0.78 18.79
C GLU A 255 10.93 -0.79 17.71
N MET A 256 11.37 0.41 17.34
CA MET A 256 12.52 0.65 16.46
C MET A 256 13.50 1.54 17.22
N PRO A 257 14.56 0.96 17.84
CA PRO A 257 15.52 1.72 18.65
C PRO A 257 16.39 2.61 17.76
N ILE A 258 16.36 3.90 18.01
CA ILE A 258 17.13 4.89 17.25
C ILE A 258 18.30 5.38 18.10
N PHE A 259 19.51 5.35 17.51
CA PHE A 259 20.70 5.94 18.11
C PHE A 259 20.65 7.47 17.93
N ALA A 260 20.20 8.17 18.97
CA ALA A 260 19.98 9.61 18.93
C ALA A 260 21.16 10.45 18.42
N PRO A 261 22.46 10.15 18.77
CA PRO A 261 23.57 10.92 18.23
C PRO A 261 23.65 10.92 16.69
N ALA A 262 23.25 9.82 16.03
CA ALA A 262 23.25 9.78 14.55
C ALA A 262 22.25 10.80 13.97
N LEU A 263 21.10 11.01 14.60
CA LEU A 263 20.14 12.04 14.17
C LEU A 263 20.62 13.45 14.48
N VAL A 264 21.10 13.68 15.73
CA VAL A 264 21.46 15.01 16.21
C VAL A 264 22.62 15.59 15.41
N TYR A 265 23.72 14.82 15.24
CA TYR A 265 24.93 15.32 14.57
C TYR A 265 24.84 15.32 13.04
N SER A 266 23.91 14.56 12.44
CA SER A 266 23.68 14.56 11.00
C SER A 266 22.50 15.43 10.59
N ALA A 267 21.73 16.00 11.52
CA ALA A 267 20.45 16.66 11.23
C ALA A 267 19.53 15.80 10.34
N ALA A 268 19.61 14.47 10.53
CA ALA A 268 18.86 13.51 9.72
C ALA A 268 17.42 13.37 10.22
N GLU A 269 16.53 12.95 9.35
CA GLU A 269 15.12 12.72 9.66
C GLU A 269 14.78 11.22 9.65
N VAL A 270 14.03 10.79 10.67
CA VAL A 270 13.26 9.53 10.63
C VAL A 270 11.78 9.90 10.80
N ARG A 271 11.01 9.68 9.75
CA ARG A 271 9.62 10.16 9.69
C ARG A 271 8.66 9.02 9.35
N GLY A 272 7.60 8.87 10.16
CA GLY A 272 6.49 7.98 9.82
C GLY A 272 5.75 8.46 8.57
N TRP A 273 5.37 7.55 7.68
CA TRP A 273 4.65 7.85 6.46
C TRP A 273 3.47 6.90 6.25
N LEU A 274 2.32 7.44 5.87
CA LEU A 274 1.09 6.70 5.59
C LEU A 274 0.35 7.35 4.43
N ILE A 275 -0.05 6.56 3.42
CA ILE A 275 -0.74 7.05 2.22
C ILE A 275 -1.97 7.90 2.55
N PHE A 276 -2.81 7.48 3.49
CA PHE A 276 -4.02 8.22 3.86
C PHE A 276 -3.72 9.57 4.54
N SER A 277 -2.65 9.65 5.34
CA SER A 277 -2.20 10.91 5.90
C SER A 277 -1.60 11.81 4.83
N TRP A 278 -0.95 11.24 3.83
CA TRP A 278 -0.45 11.97 2.67
C TRP A 278 -1.62 12.54 1.85
N LEU A 279 -2.63 11.73 1.52
CA LEU A 279 -3.85 12.16 0.83
C LEU A 279 -4.58 13.27 1.59
N ALA A 280 -4.70 13.15 2.91
CA ALA A 280 -5.34 14.18 3.74
C ALA A 280 -4.59 15.52 3.68
N ARG A 281 -3.25 15.51 3.60
CA ARG A 281 -2.45 16.74 3.47
C ARG A 281 -2.52 17.36 2.07
N LYS A 282 -2.56 16.51 1.03
CA LYS A 282 -2.52 16.92 -0.38
C LYS A 282 -3.90 17.33 -0.93
N GLY A 283 -4.95 16.81 -0.32
CA GLY A 283 -6.34 17.05 -0.74
C GLY A 283 -6.80 16.18 -1.91
N ALA A 284 -8.10 16.17 -2.15
CA ALA A 284 -8.73 15.29 -3.12
C ALA A 284 -8.28 15.55 -4.58
N SER A 285 -8.01 16.80 -4.95
CA SER A 285 -7.57 17.15 -6.31
C SER A 285 -6.22 16.54 -6.65
N GLU A 286 -5.18 16.80 -5.83
CA GLU A 286 -3.82 16.27 -6.06
C GLU A 286 -3.82 14.74 -5.95
N GLY A 287 -4.59 14.17 -5.02
CA GLY A 287 -4.78 12.72 -4.91
C GLY A 287 -5.40 12.11 -6.18
N SER A 288 -6.43 12.75 -6.73
CA SER A 288 -7.09 12.30 -7.97
C SER A 288 -6.17 12.42 -9.19
N GLU A 289 -5.42 13.50 -9.32
CA GLU A 289 -4.47 13.70 -10.41
C GLU A 289 -3.34 12.66 -10.35
N THR A 290 -2.81 12.40 -9.16
CA THR A 290 -1.79 11.36 -8.96
C THR A 290 -2.34 9.99 -9.33
N LEU A 291 -3.54 9.64 -8.87
CA LEU A 291 -4.15 8.34 -9.18
C LEU A 291 -4.42 8.17 -10.68
N ARG A 292 -4.92 9.21 -11.37
CA ARG A 292 -5.09 9.18 -12.83
C ARG A 292 -3.76 8.95 -13.56
N SER A 293 -2.71 9.70 -13.18
CA SER A 293 -1.38 9.50 -13.76
C SER A 293 -0.84 8.07 -13.56
N LEU A 294 -1.13 7.45 -12.42
CA LEU A 294 -0.75 6.06 -12.17
C LEU A 294 -1.56 5.08 -13.01
N LEU A 295 -2.87 5.32 -13.16
CA LEU A 295 -3.73 4.52 -14.05
C LEU A 295 -3.27 4.63 -15.51
N ASP A 296 -2.87 5.81 -15.98
CA ASP A 296 -2.32 5.97 -17.33
C ASP A 296 -1.03 5.15 -17.51
N ARG A 297 -0.11 5.20 -16.54
CA ARG A 297 1.11 4.37 -16.55
C ARG A 297 0.83 2.87 -16.52
N MET A 298 -0.22 2.46 -15.81
CA MET A 298 -0.68 1.07 -15.81
C MET A 298 -1.26 0.68 -17.18
N ALA A 299 -2.04 1.55 -17.82
CA ALA A 299 -2.58 1.34 -19.16
C ALA A 299 -1.46 1.25 -20.22
N GLU A 300 -0.39 2.01 -20.07
CA GLU A 300 0.82 1.97 -20.90
C GLU A 300 1.72 0.75 -20.61
N GLY A 301 1.47 0.02 -19.52
CA GLY A 301 2.29 -1.12 -19.08
C GLY A 301 3.62 -0.74 -18.45
N THR A 302 3.85 0.55 -18.15
CA THR A 302 5.08 1.05 -17.49
C THR A 302 5.05 0.87 -15.98
N LEU A 303 3.88 0.65 -15.39
CA LEU A 303 3.67 0.30 -13.98
C LEU A 303 2.69 -0.87 -13.91
N LYS A 304 3.09 -1.97 -13.28
CA LYS A 304 2.28 -3.19 -13.20
C LYS A 304 2.21 -3.72 -11.78
N PRO A 305 1.01 -3.77 -11.18
CA PRO A 305 0.80 -4.45 -9.90
C PRO A 305 1.14 -5.95 -9.97
N PRO A 306 1.30 -6.64 -8.83
CA PRO A 306 1.53 -8.07 -8.82
C PRO A 306 0.32 -8.82 -9.36
N ALA A 307 0.55 -10.06 -9.81
CA ALA A 307 -0.53 -10.99 -10.14
C ALA A 307 -1.54 -11.09 -8.99
N ALA A 308 -2.79 -11.35 -9.32
CA ALA A 308 -3.88 -11.42 -8.34
C ALA A 308 -4.58 -12.79 -8.36
N ARG A 309 -5.18 -13.14 -7.21
CA ARG A 309 -6.05 -14.31 -7.08
C ARG A 309 -7.38 -13.89 -6.48
N ARG A 310 -8.49 -14.24 -7.14
CA ARG A 310 -9.85 -13.94 -6.69
C ARG A 310 -10.32 -14.95 -5.66
N TYR A 311 -11.00 -14.44 -4.62
CA TYR A 311 -11.69 -15.21 -3.59
C TYR A 311 -13.12 -14.68 -3.47
N HIS A 312 -14.11 -15.54 -3.58
CA HIS A 312 -15.49 -15.16 -3.28
C HIS A 312 -15.66 -14.90 -1.78
N LEU A 313 -16.70 -14.16 -1.40
CA LEU A 313 -16.95 -13.77 0.00
C LEU A 313 -17.11 -14.96 0.95
N ASP A 314 -17.60 -16.10 0.48
CA ASP A 314 -17.69 -17.35 1.25
C ASP A 314 -16.33 -17.99 1.55
N ARG A 315 -15.29 -17.60 0.80
CA ARG A 315 -13.89 -18.05 0.99
C ARG A 315 -12.99 -16.97 1.57
N VAL A 316 -13.56 -15.99 2.27
CA VAL A 316 -12.81 -14.83 2.81
C VAL A 316 -11.67 -15.24 3.75
N LEU A 317 -11.84 -16.31 4.54
CA LEU A 317 -10.79 -16.80 5.45
C LEU A 317 -9.55 -17.28 4.70
N GLU A 318 -9.71 -17.86 3.52
CA GLU A 318 -8.59 -18.21 2.66
C GLU A 318 -7.86 -16.98 2.13
N ALA A 319 -8.62 -15.92 1.79
CA ALA A 319 -8.03 -14.64 1.38
C ALA A 319 -7.21 -14.00 2.53
N PHE A 320 -7.68 -14.10 3.79
CA PHE A 320 -6.94 -13.62 4.95
C PHE A 320 -5.63 -14.40 5.15
N THR A 321 -5.70 -15.73 5.08
CA THR A 321 -4.52 -16.59 5.16
C THR A 321 -3.51 -16.26 4.06
N ALA A 322 -3.99 -16.07 2.82
CA ALA A 322 -3.15 -15.66 1.70
C ALA A 322 -2.50 -14.29 1.94
N ALA A 323 -3.24 -13.30 2.46
CA ALA A 323 -2.73 -11.96 2.74
C ALA A 323 -1.60 -11.94 3.80
N GLU A 324 -1.59 -12.90 4.73
CA GLU A 324 -0.57 -13.04 5.78
C GLU A 324 0.58 -13.97 5.41
N SER A 325 0.49 -14.68 4.30
CA SER A 325 1.56 -15.57 3.84
C SER A 325 2.81 -14.76 3.47
N ALA A 326 3.98 -15.26 3.84
CA ALA A 326 5.27 -14.61 3.55
C ALA A 326 5.71 -14.74 2.09
N ALA A 327 5.09 -15.65 1.34
CA ALA A 327 5.35 -15.89 -0.08
C ALA A 327 4.06 -15.61 -0.85
N HIS A 328 3.91 -14.40 -1.37
CA HIS A 328 2.75 -14.06 -2.20
C HIS A 328 3.13 -14.19 -3.66
N ASP A 329 2.71 -15.27 -4.29
CA ASP A 329 2.73 -15.39 -5.76
C ASP A 329 1.65 -14.51 -6.40
N ALA A 330 0.59 -14.16 -5.64
CA ALA A 330 -0.52 -13.36 -6.11
C ALA A 330 -1.22 -12.60 -4.97
N LYS A 331 -1.66 -11.37 -5.25
CA LYS A 331 -2.45 -10.53 -4.31
C LYS A 331 -3.85 -11.12 -4.13
N PRO A 332 -4.32 -11.40 -2.91
CA PRO A 332 -5.69 -11.84 -2.70
C PRO A 332 -6.68 -10.69 -2.92
N LEU A 333 -7.68 -10.94 -3.77
CA LEU A 333 -8.78 -10.03 -4.07
C LEU A 333 -10.12 -10.69 -3.70
N LEU A 334 -10.95 -10.00 -2.96
CA LEU A 334 -12.34 -10.37 -2.74
C LEU A 334 -13.15 -10.06 -4.01
N ALA A 335 -13.96 -11.02 -4.46
CA ALA A 335 -14.82 -10.89 -5.63
C ALA A 335 -16.29 -10.84 -5.19
N PHE A 336 -17.02 -9.81 -5.65
CA PHE A 336 -18.40 -9.53 -5.25
C PHE A 336 -19.43 -9.95 -6.31
N ALA A 337 -19.05 -10.01 -7.58
CA ALA A 337 -19.94 -10.51 -8.62
C ALA A 337 -20.02 -12.04 -8.58
N GLN A 338 -21.23 -12.60 -8.51
CA GLN A 338 -21.45 -13.98 -8.92
C GLN A 338 -21.22 -14.08 -10.43
N ARG A 339 -20.51 -15.12 -10.85
CA ARG A 339 -20.41 -15.47 -12.27
C ARG A 339 -21.77 -15.84 -12.83
#